data_dd0023a7ace0de8d2e6f34377fa65056
#
_entry.id   dd0023a7ace0de8d2e6f34377fa65056
#
_cell.length_a   1.000
_cell.length_b   1.000
_cell.length_c   1.000
_cell.angle_alpha   90.00
_cell.angle_beta   90.00
_cell.angle_gamma   90.00
#
_symmetry.space_group_name_H-M   'P 1'
#
loop_
_entity.id
_entity.type
_entity.pdbx_description
1 polymer ?
#
loop_
_entity_poly.entity_id
_entity_poly.type
_entity_poly.pdbx_seq_one_letter_code
_entity_poly.pdbx_strand_id
1 'polypeptide(L)'
;MGRRLDHAKLSDFDEVQKACAKVVTTAQLSSVIDAAIREFGFRWFALVHDGHLQKQQPEQLMMTNYPASWVDEVISDRLYMHDPVHIASARSAFGLCWERIADVIAPTRRQLSVLTRGRDHGLVSGFTIPFRIPGERGAFFTVARKRDRPFSNVEMMTARLIAGVAFQRGRELVGGIELTVPSVSLMRPVRGWA
;
A
#
# COMPACT_ATOMS: atom_id res chain seq x y z
N MET A 1 -16.55 -25.15 13.44
CA MET A 1 -15.42 -25.95 12.94
C MET A 1 -14.34 -24.95 12.48
N GLY A 2 -13.43 -24.58 13.39
CA GLY A 2 -12.41 -23.55 13.15
C GLY A 2 -11.35 -24.07 12.19
N ARG A 3 -11.19 -23.40 11.03
CA ARG A 3 -10.03 -23.59 10.16
C ARG A 3 -8.79 -23.17 10.94
N ARG A 4 -7.88 -24.11 11.21
CA ARG A 4 -6.52 -23.79 11.69
C ARG A 4 -5.93 -22.77 10.73
N LEU A 5 -5.38 -21.67 11.29
CA LEU A 5 -4.50 -20.78 10.53
C LEU A 5 -3.41 -21.64 9.90
N ASP A 6 -3.23 -21.48 8.60
CA ASP A 6 -2.28 -22.29 7.83
C ASP A 6 -0.87 -21.86 8.25
N HIS A 7 -0.23 -22.64 9.13
CA HIS A 7 1.11 -22.37 9.64
C HIS A 7 2.16 -22.23 8.53
N ALA A 8 1.95 -22.90 7.38
CA ALA A 8 2.82 -22.75 6.21
C ALA A 8 2.88 -21.29 5.73
N LYS A 9 1.74 -20.58 5.67
CA LYS A 9 1.70 -19.19 5.19
C LYS A 9 2.33 -18.18 6.16
N LEU A 10 2.40 -18.49 7.45
CA LEU A 10 3.12 -17.65 8.41
C LEU A 10 4.64 -17.85 8.32
N SER A 11 5.11 -19.06 8.03
CA SER A 11 6.53 -19.30 7.77
C SER A 11 6.99 -18.60 6.49
N ASP A 12 6.16 -18.58 5.45
CA ASP A 12 6.42 -17.89 4.19
C ASP A 12 6.55 -16.35 4.40
N PHE A 13 5.73 -15.78 5.31
CA PHE A 13 5.84 -14.37 5.65
C PHE A 13 7.13 -14.03 6.40
N ASP A 14 7.60 -14.91 7.30
CA ASP A 14 8.88 -14.73 8.01
C ASP A 14 10.07 -14.69 7.02
N GLU A 15 10.03 -15.51 5.95
CA GLU A 15 11.02 -15.45 4.89
C GLU A 15 10.97 -14.12 4.11
N VAL A 16 9.77 -13.60 3.81
CA VAL A 16 9.61 -12.27 3.19
C VAL A 16 10.20 -11.18 4.07
N GLN A 17 9.92 -11.21 5.37
CA GLN A 17 10.45 -10.24 6.33
C GLN A 17 11.99 -10.28 6.39
N LYS A 18 12.57 -11.49 6.48
CA LYS A 18 14.02 -11.68 6.47
C LYS A 18 14.67 -11.22 5.17
N ALA A 19 14.01 -11.49 4.03
CA ALA A 19 14.50 -11.02 2.74
C ALA A 19 14.48 -9.49 2.65
N CYS A 20 13.39 -8.84 3.07
CA CYS A 20 13.29 -7.39 3.11
C CYS A 20 14.34 -6.74 4.02
N ALA A 21 14.67 -7.37 5.16
CA ALA A 21 15.69 -6.84 6.08
C ALA A 21 17.11 -6.80 5.47
N LYS A 22 17.39 -7.67 4.50
CA LYS A 22 18.72 -7.79 3.87
C LYS A 22 18.94 -6.84 2.69
N VAL A 23 17.89 -6.28 2.12
CA VAL A 23 18.00 -5.40 0.95
C VAL A 23 18.60 -4.05 1.34
N VAL A 24 19.37 -3.47 0.43
CA VAL A 24 20.05 -2.17 0.66
C VAL A 24 19.62 -1.09 -0.33
N THR A 25 18.76 -1.43 -1.30
CA THR A 25 18.20 -0.48 -2.26
C THR A 25 16.70 -0.68 -2.44
N THR A 26 16.00 0.37 -2.85
CA THR A 26 14.57 0.31 -3.20
C THR A 26 14.29 -0.63 -4.37
N ALA A 27 15.21 -0.75 -5.33
CA ALA A 27 15.10 -1.69 -6.45
C ALA A 27 15.12 -3.16 -5.96
N GLN A 28 16.04 -3.49 -5.04
CA GLN A 28 16.06 -4.81 -4.42
C GLN A 28 14.78 -5.09 -3.63
N LEU A 29 14.32 -4.11 -2.85
CA LEU A 29 13.07 -4.22 -2.11
C LEU A 29 11.90 -4.48 -3.06
N SER A 30 11.79 -3.72 -4.15
CA SER A 30 10.76 -3.91 -5.17
C SER A 30 10.76 -5.33 -5.73
N SER A 31 11.96 -5.90 -6.00
CA SER A 31 12.07 -7.27 -6.49
C SER A 31 11.61 -8.32 -5.47
N VAL A 32 11.95 -8.13 -4.18
CA VAL A 32 11.50 -9.02 -3.10
C VAL A 32 9.98 -8.96 -2.96
N ILE A 33 9.40 -7.75 -2.99
CA ILE A 33 7.94 -7.58 -2.89
C ILE A 33 7.23 -8.15 -4.11
N ASP A 34 7.76 -7.97 -5.33
CA ASP A 34 7.18 -8.57 -6.54
C ASP A 34 7.14 -10.10 -6.46
N ALA A 35 8.21 -10.73 -6.00
CA ALA A 35 8.25 -12.17 -5.78
C ALA A 35 7.20 -12.59 -4.73
N ALA A 36 7.19 -11.95 -3.57
CA ALA A 36 6.29 -12.27 -2.48
C ALA A 36 4.80 -12.15 -2.88
N ILE A 37 4.40 -11.05 -3.52
CA ILE A 37 3.00 -10.89 -3.92
C ILE A 37 2.53 -11.95 -4.90
N ARG A 38 3.42 -12.46 -5.77
CA ARG A 38 3.10 -13.51 -6.76
C ARG A 38 2.84 -14.85 -6.09
N GLU A 39 3.60 -15.22 -5.07
CA GLU A 39 3.40 -16.42 -4.28
C GLU A 39 2.02 -16.42 -3.59
N PHE A 40 1.56 -15.26 -3.16
CA PHE A 40 0.24 -15.09 -2.55
C PHE A 40 -0.89 -14.83 -3.55
N GLY A 41 -0.63 -14.97 -4.86
CA GLY A 41 -1.64 -14.93 -5.92
C GLY A 41 -2.04 -13.54 -6.40
N PHE A 42 -1.26 -12.52 -6.08
CA PHE A 42 -1.37 -11.19 -6.68
C PHE A 42 -0.46 -11.09 -7.90
N ARG A 43 -0.72 -10.12 -8.77
CA ARG A 43 0.12 -9.89 -9.95
C ARG A 43 0.83 -8.55 -9.93
N TRP A 44 0.15 -7.55 -9.40
CA TRP A 44 0.60 -6.17 -9.44
C TRP A 44 0.67 -5.60 -8.03
N PHE A 45 1.62 -4.69 -7.81
CA PHE A 45 1.64 -3.86 -6.62
C PHE A 45 2.06 -2.42 -6.94
N ALA A 46 1.68 -1.51 -6.06
CA ALA A 46 2.23 -0.16 -6.00
C ALA A 46 2.37 0.24 -4.53
N LEU A 47 3.52 0.80 -4.16
CA LEU A 47 3.77 1.48 -2.91
C LEU A 47 4.14 2.91 -3.22
N VAL A 48 3.35 3.85 -2.74
CA VAL A 48 3.56 5.28 -2.95
C VAL A 48 3.48 6.00 -1.61
N HIS A 49 4.52 6.74 -1.28
CA HIS A 49 4.59 7.63 -0.14
C HIS A 49 4.83 9.05 -0.63
N ASP A 50 4.12 10.01 -0.07
CA ASP A 50 4.13 11.40 -0.50
C ASP A 50 3.65 11.63 -1.95
N GLY A 51 2.37 11.49 -2.17
CA GLY A 51 1.61 11.49 -3.43
C GLY A 51 1.76 12.66 -4.40
N HIS A 52 2.88 13.37 -4.43
CA HIS A 52 3.22 14.31 -5.51
C HIS A 52 3.96 13.60 -6.64
N LEU A 53 3.22 12.82 -7.44
CA LEU A 53 3.75 12.16 -8.64
C LEU A 53 4.39 13.13 -9.66
N GLN A 54 4.20 14.43 -9.49
CA GLN A 54 4.75 15.46 -10.40
C GLN A 54 6.16 15.93 -10.05
N LYS A 55 6.65 15.67 -8.86
CA LYS A 55 8.01 16.05 -8.44
C LYS A 55 8.69 14.82 -7.84
N GLN A 56 9.47 14.12 -8.65
CA GLN A 56 10.40 13.13 -8.12
C GLN A 56 11.40 13.86 -7.22
N GLN A 57 11.18 13.77 -5.93
CA GLN A 57 12.18 14.17 -4.94
C GLN A 57 12.99 12.94 -4.56
N PRO A 58 14.29 13.09 -4.26
CA PRO A 58 15.16 11.96 -3.88
C PRO A 58 14.63 11.14 -2.69
N GLU A 59 13.77 11.75 -1.89
CA GLU A 59 13.18 11.17 -0.67
C GLU A 59 11.81 10.54 -0.92
N GLN A 60 11.32 10.53 -2.16
CA GLN A 60 10.01 9.98 -2.47
C GLN A 60 10.08 8.47 -2.64
N LEU A 61 9.42 7.73 -1.76
CA LEU A 61 9.27 6.29 -1.91
C LEU A 61 8.15 5.98 -2.91
N MET A 62 8.55 5.53 -4.09
CA MET A 62 7.64 5.04 -5.11
C MET A 62 8.18 3.74 -5.70
N MET A 63 7.43 2.66 -5.54
CA MET A 63 7.75 1.35 -6.12
C MET A 63 6.49 0.75 -6.72
N THR A 64 6.60 0.22 -7.93
CA THR A 64 5.50 -0.47 -8.60
C THR A 64 6.01 -1.45 -9.65
N ASN A 65 5.25 -2.51 -9.86
CA ASN A 65 5.42 -3.42 -10.99
C ASN A 65 4.22 -3.35 -11.96
N TYR A 66 3.45 -2.26 -11.93
CA TYR A 66 2.38 -2.01 -12.88
C TYR A 66 2.89 -1.99 -14.33
N PRO A 67 2.05 -2.33 -15.32
CA PRO A 67 2.43 -2.16 -16.72
C PRO A 67 2.91 -0.74 -17.00
N ALA A 68 4.03 -0.59 -17.70
CA ALA A 68 4.59 0.73 -18.02
C ALA A 68 3.57 1.61 -18.75
N SER A 69 2.81 1.02 -19.69
CA SER A 69 1.73 1.71 -20.42
C SER A 69 0.65 2.29 -19.48
N TRP A 70 0.35 1.62 -18.36
CA TRP A 70 -0.58 2.17 -17.37
C TRP A 70 0.05 3.30 -16.57
N VAL A 71 1.30 3.16 -16.16
CA VAL A 71 2.03 4.21 -15.42
C VAL A 71 2.13 5.47 -16.27
N ASP A 72 2.50 5.34 -17.55
CA ASP A 72 2.60 6.44 -18.50
C ASP A 72 1.25 7.16 -18.68
N GLU A 73 0.16 6.39 -18.81
CA GLU A 73 -1.20 6.91 -18.93
C GLU A 73 -1.65 7.65 -17.67
N VAL A 74 -1.37 7.09 -16.49
CA VAL A 74 -1.69 7.74 -15.20
C VAL A 74 -0.99 9.09 -15.06
N ILE A 75 0.26 9.19 -15.52
CA ILE A 75 1.06 10.41 -15.42
C ILE A 75 0.63 11.43 -16.48
N SER A 76 0.55 11.02 -17.75
CA SER A 76 0.25 11.91 -18.88
C SER A 76 -1.12 12.56 -18.76
N ASP A 77 -2.13 11.79 -18.38
CA ASP A 77 -3.52 12.24 -18.25
C ASP A 77 -3.86 12.72 -16.83
N ARG A 78 -2.88 12.74 -15.93
CA ARG A 78 -3.03 13.14 -14.52
C ARG A 78 -4.15 12.39 -13.80
N LEU A 79 -4.33 11.11 -14.12
CA LEU A 79 -5.40 10.28 -13.55
C LEU A 79 -5.29 10.14 -12.04
N TYR A 80 -4.09 10.18 -11.49
CA TYR A 80 -3.83 10.15 -10.05
C TYR A 80 -4.59 11.22 -9.26
N MET A 81 -4.90 12.38 -9.88
CA MET A 81 -5.70 13.45 -9.24
C MET A 81 -7.16 13.06 -9.02
N HIS A 82 -7.64 12.08 -9.76
CA HIS A 82 -9.04 11.66 -9.76
C HIS A 82 -9.19 10.17 -9.40
N ASP A 83 -8.12 9.54 -8.92
CA ASP A 83 -8.15 8.12 -8.58
C ASP A 83 -9.06 7.86 -7.37
N PRO A 84 -10.22 7.20 -7.56
CA PRO A 84 -11.15 6.92 -6.48
C PRO A 84 -10.59 5.93 -5.47
N VAL A 85 -9.61 5.11 -5.86
CA VAL A 85 -8.94 4.15 -4.97
C VAL A 85 -8.25 4.89 -3.84
N HIS A 86 -7.47 5.93 -4.17
CA HIS A 86 -6.76 6.73 -3.17
C HIS A 86 -7.73 7.50 -2.27
N ILE A 87 -8.76 8.12 -2.87
CA ILE A 87 -9.75 8.92 -2.13
C ILE A 87 -10.53 8.04 -1.15
N ALA A 88 -10.99 6.86 -1.59
CA ALA A 88 -11.79 5.97 -0.77
C ALA A 88 -10.93 5.23 0.26
N SER A 89 -9.75 4.72 -0.10
CA SER A 89 -8.87 4.02 0.83
C SER A 89 -8.39 4.92 1.96
N ALA A 90 -8.24 6.22 1.69
CA ALA A 90 -7.91 7.22 2.71
C ALA A 90 -8.95 7.32 3.84
N ARG A 91 -10.16 6.79 3.65
CA ARG A 91 -11.23 6.73 4.66
C ARG A 91 -11.30 5.40 5.39
N SER A 92 -10.42 4.46 5.08
CA SER A 92 -10.35 3.15 5.72
C SER A 92 -9.12 3.05 6.61
N ALA A 93 -9.26 2.42 7.78
CA ALA A 93 -8.13 2.12 8.66
C ALA A 93 -7.44 0.78 8.28
N PHE A 94 -8.17 -0.15 7.68
CA PHE A 94 -7.69 -1.51 7.42
C PHE A 94 -7.50 -1.84 5.93
N GLY A 95 -7.66 -0.84 5.05
CA GLY A 95 -7.63 -1.04 3.61
C GLY A 95 -9.02 -1.26 3.01
N LEU A 96 -9.09 -1.15 1.69
CA LEU A 96 -10.32 -1.15 0.92
C LEU A 96 -10.16 -2.00 -0.34
N CYS A 97 -11.08 -2.95 -0.54
CA CYS A 97 -11.25 -3.61 -1.83
C CYS A 97 -11.88 -2.64 -2.83
N TRP A 98 -11.39 -2.62 -4.07
CA TRP A 98 -11.85 -1.67 -5.09
C TRP A 98 -13.32 -1.82 -5.45
N GLU A 99 -13.86 -3.03 -5.35
CA GLU A 99 -15.30 -3.30 -5.53
C GLU A 99 -16.19 -2.59 -4.51
N ARG A 100 -15.62 -2.18 -3.38
CA ARG A 100 -16.33 -1.51 -2.28
C ARG A 100 -16.13 0.01 -2.25
N ILE A 101 -15.55 0.60 -3.28
CA ILE A 101 -15.32 2.05 -3.36
C ILE A 101 -16.65 2.82 -3.23
N ALA A 102 -17.71 2.32 -3.86
CA ALA A 102 -19.03 2.95 -3.83
C ALA A 102 -19.68 2.94 -2.43
N ASP A 103 -19.28 2.02 -1.55
CA ASP A 103 -19.75 1.99 -0.15
C ASP A 103 -19.16 3.13 0.69
N VAL A 104 -18.04 3.72 0.24
CA VAL A 104 -17.25 4.70 1.01
C VAL A 104 -17.38 6.11 0.45
N ILE A 105 -17.46 6.23 -0.87
CA ILE A 105 -17.62 7.50 -1.59
C ILE A 105 -18.66 7.34 -2.70
N ALA A 106 -19.26 8.44 -3.14
CA ALA A 106 -20.04 8.49 -4.38
C ALA A 106 -19.12 8.85 -5.55
N PRO A 107 -18.57 7.88 -6.30
CA PRO A 107 -17.56 8.18 -7.31
C PRO A 107 -18.20 8.90 -8.50
N THR A 108 -17.55 9.93 -8.99
CA THR A 108 -17.94 10.65 -10.20
C THR A 108 -17.67 9.80 -11.45
N ARG A 109 -18.28 10.16 -12.59
CA ARG A 109 -18.03 9.50 -13.89
C ARG A 109 -16.53 9.50 -14.24
N ARG A 110 -15.82 10.61 -13.96
CA ARG A 110 -14.39 10.73 -14.20
C ARG A 110 -13.58 9.75 -13.33
N GLN A 111 -13.95 9.59 -12.08
CA GLN A 111 -13.32 8.63 -11.16
C GLN A 111 -13.57 7.19 -11.60
N LEU A 112 -14.79 6.86 -12.02
CA LEU A 112 -15.11 5.52 -12.54
C LEU A 112 -14.32 5.22 -13.82
N SER A 113 -14.06 6.21 -14.68
CA SER A 113 -13.25 6.02 -15.89
C SER A 113 -11.81 5.62 -15.57
N VAL A 114 -11.23 6.06 -14.45
CA VAL A 114 -9.89 5.62 -14.02
C VAL A 114 -9.88 4.12 -13.75
N LEU A 115 -10.89 3.61 -13.06
CA LEU A 115 -11.00 2.15 -12.79
C LEU A 115 -11.19 1.35 -14.08
N THR A 116 -12.00 1.86 -15.01
CA THR A 116 -12.22 1.20 -16.31
C THR A 116 -10.92 1.11 -17.11
N ARG A 117 -10.20 2.21 -17.23
CA ARG A 117 -8.91 2.27 -17.91
C ARG A 117 -7.86 1.35 -17.24
N GLY A 118 -7.81 1.32 -15.92
CA GLY A 118 -6.95 0.38 -15.18
C GLY A 118 -7.25 -1.09 -15.52
N ARG A 119 -8.54 -1.44 -15.70
CA ARG A 119 -8.95 -2.79 -16.13
C ARG A 119 -8.39 -3.16 -17.51
N ASP A 120 -8.32 -2.22 -18.45
CA ASP A 120 -7.77 -2.43 -19.79
C ASP A 120 -6.28 -2.80 -19.72
N HIS A 121 -5.57 -2.34 -18.70
CA HIS A 121 -4.18 -2.72 -18.41
C HIS A 121 -4.04 -3.96 -17.51
N GLY A 122 -5.15 -4.61 -17.17
CA GLY A 122 -5.18 -5.84 -16.37
C GLY A 122 -5.29 -5.64 -14.86
N LEU A 123 -5.49 -4.42 -14.38
CA LEU A 123 -5.76 -4.11 -12.98
C LEU A 123 -7.28 -4.25 -12.72
N VAL A 124 -7.77 -5.49 -12.67
CA VAL A 124 -9.21 -5.77 -12.66
C VAL A 124 -9.80 -5.71 -11.26
N SER A 125 -9.13 -6.29 -10.27
CA SER A 125 -9.51 -6.18 -8.87
C SER A 125 -8.29 -5.88 -8.01
N GLY A 126 -8.48 -5.09 -6.96
CA GLY A 126 -7.39 -4.66 -6.09
C GLY A 126 -7.82 -4.46 -4.64
N PHE A 127 -6.82 -4.46 -3.78
CA PHE A 127 -6.95 -4.14 -2.37
C PHE A 127 -5.88 -3.13 -1.99
N THR A 128 -6.29 -1.97 -1.46
CA THR A 128 -5.41 -0.85 -1.11
C THR A 128 -5.40 -0.62 0.37
N ILE A 129 -4.21 -0.51 0.95
CA ILE A 129 -3.96 -0.31 2.38
C ILE A 129 -3.34 1.09 2.55
N PRO A 130 -4.00 2.02 3.25
CA PRO A 130 -3.45 3.32 3.55
C PRO A 130 -2.50 3.25 4.75
N PHE A 131 -1.45 4.05 4.72
CA PHE A 131 -0.59 4.34 5.86
C PHE A 131 -0.71 5.80 6.25
N ARG A 132 -0.81 6.05 7.54
CA ARG A 132 -0.88 7.39 8.11
C ARG A 132 0.05 7.47 9.30
N ILE A 133 1.10 8.24 9.15
CA ILE A 133 2.03 8.54 10.22
C ILE A 133 1.83 10.01 10.59
N PRO A 134 1.59 10.34 11.88
CA PRO A 134 1.46 11.71 12.30
C PRO A 134 2.68 12.56 11.89
N GLY A 135 2.41 13.71 11.27
CA GLY A 135 3.46 14.61 10.78
C GLY A 135 4.03 14.27 9.40
N GLU A 136 3.65 13.14 8.82
CA GLU A 136 4.04 12.76 7.46
C GLU A 136 2.85 12.82 6.49
N ARG A 137 3.16 12.90 5.21
CA ARG A 137 2.15 12.73 4.17
C ARG A 137 1.71 11.28 4.10
N GLY A 138 0.48 11.06 3.64
CA GLY A 138 -0.08 9.73 3.54
C GLY A 138 0.66 8.86 2.53
N ALA A 139 0.70 7.56 2.81
CA ALA A 139 1.17 6.55 1.88
C ALA A 139 0.09 5.50 1.65
N PHE A 140 0.24 4.72 0.61
CA PHE A 140 -0.60 3.56 0.38
C PHE A 140 0.20 2.43 -0.26
N PHE A 141 -0.22 1.22 0.04
CA PHE A 141 0.21 0.01 -0.64
C PHE A 141 -0.98 -0.65 -1.29
N THR A 142 -0.85 -1.00 -2.55
CA THR A 142 -1.90 -1.67 -3.32
C THR A 142 -1.40 -2.99 -3.85
N VAL A 143 -2.24 -4.03 -3.79
CA VAL A 143 -2.09 -5.24 -4.59
C VAL A 143 -3.25 -5.36 -5.56
N ALA A 144 -2.97 -5.84 -6.77
CA ALA A 144 -3.98 -6.02 -7.80
C ALA A 144 -3.75 -7.30 -8.62
N ARG A 145 -4.80 -7.73 -9.32
CA ARG A 145 -4.79 -8.94 -10.17
C ARG A 145 -5.72 -8.80 -11.37
N LYS A 146 -5.53 -9.67 -12.36
CA LYS A 146 -6.36 -9.73 -13.59
C LYS A 146 -7.71 -10.39 -13.39
N ARG A 147 -7.91 -11.16 -12.33
CA ARG A 147 -9.15 -11.92 -12.10
C ARG A 147 -10.13 -11.08 -11.32
N ASP A 148 -11.38 -11.04 -11.80
CA ASP A 148 -12.49 -10.38 -11.11
C ASP A 148 -13.09 -11.39 -10.10
N ARG A 149 -12.52 -11.44 -8.92
CA ARG A 149 -13.05 -12.21 -7.79
C ARG A 149 -12.81 -11.50 -6.48
N PRO A 150 -13.68 -11.69 -5.48
CA PRO A 150 -13.50 -11.11 -4.15
C PRO A 150 -12.17 -11.56 -3.51
N PHE A 151 -11.59 -10.68 -2.70
CA PHE A 151 -10.46 -11.02 -1.85
C PHE A 151 -10.93 -11.79 -0.62
N SER A 152 -10.27 -12.90 -0.32
CA SER A 152 -10.48 -13.62 0.94
C SER A 152 -9.85 -12.85 2.10
N ASN A 153 -10.32 -13.14 3.32
CA ASN A 153 -9.72 -12.55 4.54
C ASN A 153 -8.23 -12.88 4.65
N VAL A 154 -7.81 -14.08 4.25
CA VAL A 154 -6.40 -14.50 4.26
C VAL A 154 -5.59 -13.66 3.28
N GLU A 155 -6.06 -13.46 2.04
CA GLU A 155 -5.38 -12.61 1.06
C GLU A 155 -5.24 -11.16 1.56
N MET A 156 -6.30 -10.60 2.14
CA MET A 156 -6.26 -9.24 2.70
C MET A 156 -5.30 -9.12 3.88
N MET A 157 -5.24 -10.13 4.78
CA MET A 157 -4.30 -10.15 5.89
C MET A 157 -2.86 -10.26 5.38
N THR A 158 -2.59 -11.16 4.45
CA THR A 158 -1.27 -11.32 3.83
C THR A 158 -0.81 -10.02 3.15
N ALA A 159 -1.69 -9.38 2.38
CA ALA A 159 -1.37 -8.11 1.75
C ALA A 159 -1.00 -7.03 2.78
N ARG A 160 -1.69 -6.96 3.93
CA ARG A 160 -1.35 -6.01 5.01
C ARG A 160 0.00 -6.29 5.64
N LEU A 161 0.35 -7.54 5.86
CA LEU A 161 1.66 -7.92 6.41
C LEU A 161 2.79 -7.53 5.46
N ILE A 162 2.65 -7.88 4.18
CA ILE A 162 3.62 -7.48 3.14
C ILE A 162 3.72 -5.96 3.04
N ALA A 163 2.58 -5.27 3.03
CA ALA A 163 2.52 -3.82 2.97
C ALA A 163 3.28 -3.16 4.13
N GLY A 164 3.09 -3.65 5.36
CA GLY A 164 3.77 -3.13 6.55
C GLY A 164 5.29 -3.24 6.44
N VAL A 165 5.79 -4.43 6.07
CA VAL A 165 7.23 -4.67 5.90
C VAL A 165 7.81 -3.84 4.75
N ALA A 166 7.11 -3.80 3.60
CA ALA A 166 7.53 -3.02 2.43
C ALA A 166 7.60 -1.53 2.73
N PHE A 167 6.59 -0.99 3.41
CA PHE A 167 6.52 0.42 3.76
C PHE A 167 7.61 0.80 4.77
N GLN A 168 7.74 0.03 5.85
CA GLN A 168 8.78 0.27 6.86
C GLN A 168 10.18 0.25 6.24
N ARG A 169 10.50 -0.82 5.48
CA ARG A 169 11.83 -0.93 4.86
C ARG A 169 12.07 0.12 3.79
N GLY A 170 11.04 0.43 2.99
CA GLY A 170 11.13 1.48 1.97
C GLY A 170 11.47 2.83 2.57
N ARG A 171 10.84 3.22 3.69
CA ARG A 171 11.15 4.47 4.40
C ARG A 171 12.58 4.51 4.92
N GLU A 172 13.08 3.42 5.48
CA GLU A 172 14.48 3.32 5.96
C GLU A 172 15.48 3.51 4.81
N LEU A 173 15.15 3.01 3.61
CA LEU A 173 16.04 3.10 2.45
C LEU A 173 16.06 4.49 1.80
N VAL A 174 14.95 5.25 1.82
CA VAL A 174 14.88 6.56 1.14
C VAL A 174 15.19 7.74 2.04
N GLY A 175 15.01 7.63 3.34
CA GLY A 175 15.05 8.82 4.17
C GLY A 175 15.92 8.73 5.39
N GLY A 176 16.47 7.56 5.72
CA GLY A 176 17.12 7.43 7.02
C GLY A 176 16.29 8.18 8.08
N ILE A 177 14.99 7.86 8.20
CA ILE A 177 14.17 8.51 9.21
C ILE A 177 14.80 8.12 10.53
N GLU A 178 15.67 8.99 11.06
CA GLU A 178 15.92 8.99 12.49
C GLU A 178 14.53 9.05 13.11
N LEU A 179 14.10 7.93 13.69
CA LEU A 179 13.04 7.95 14.65
C LEU A 179 13.56 8.80 15.82
N THR A 180 13.52 10.10 15.65
CA THR A 180 13.47 11.01 16.78
C THR A 180 12.16 10.67 17.46
N VAL A 181 12.22 9.67 18.34
CA VAL A 181 11.17 9.49 19.35
C VAL A 181 11.06 10.85 19.99
N PRO A 182 9.97 11.59 19.82
CA PRO A 182 9.80 12.82 20.59
C PRO A 182 10.00 12.39 22.03
N SER A 183 10.97 12.97 22.73
CA SER A 183 11.10 12.77 24.15
C SER A 183 9.74 13.11 24.73
N VAL A 184 8.98 12.09 25.10
CA VAL A 184 7.72 12.27 25.81
C VAL A 184 8.13 12.87 27.11
N SER A 185 8.13 14.21 27.13
CA SER A 185 8.17 14.95 28.39
C SER A 185 6.93 14.47 29.13
N LEU A 186 7.15 13.59 30.11
CA LEU A 186 6.10 13.09 30.97
C LEU A 186 5.36 14.32 31.48
N MET A 187 4.14 14.54 30.99
CA MET A 187 3.24 15.56 31.53
C MET A 187 3.23 15.36 33.03
N ARG A 188 3.67 16.40 33.76
CA ARG A 188 3.54 16.43 35.21
C ARG A 188 2.10 16.05 35.57
N PRO A 189 1.90 15.12 36.49
CA PRO A 189 0.54 14.79 36.94
C PRO A 189 -0.15 16.07 37.36
N VAL A 190 -1.30 16.36 36.74
CA VAL A 190 -2.17 17.46 37.17
C VAL A 190 -2.60 17.12 38.60
N ARG A 191 -2.03 17.83 39.61
CA ARG A 191 -2.53 17.80 40.96
C ARG A 191 -3.88 18.52 40.97
N GLY A 192 -4.90 17.82 41.40
CA GLY A 192 -6.13 18.46 41.81
C GLY A 192 -7.41 17.89 41.18
N TRP A 193 -7.89 16.82 41.77
CA TRP A 193 -9.33 16.59 41.96
C TRP A 193 -9.48 16.26 43.43
N ALA A 194 -9.81 17.29 44.21
CA ALA A 194 -10.42 17.15 45.54
C ALA A 194 -11.92 17.45 45.37
#